data_ff0d9b21909df54cffed0856465f0b82
#
_entry.id   ff0d9b21909df54cffed0856465f0b82
#
_cell.length_a   1.000
_cell.length_b   1.000
_cell.length_c   1.000
_cell.angle_alpha   90.00
_cell.angle_beta   90.00
_cell.angle_gamma   90.00
#
_symmetry.space_group_name_H-M   'P 1'
#
loop_
_entity.id
_entity.type
_entity.pdbx_description
1 polymer ?
#
loop_
_entity_poly.entity_id
_entity_poly.type
_entity_poly.pdbx_seq_one_letter_code
_entity_poly.pdbx_strand_id
1 'polypeptide(L)'
;MININGDLFTRIDSKNIKKNTFLINNYNFCEEIHFENGLLLFWEDHFFRIMASLRRLRFDTPLSFDKEFLKNELIKTIRANKLQEKSGNIKFYFYSELNDNKIDYIIYLNYSEPYNKIKSKDLSICDIYTEELIKAGLLSNLSITNRTIRRIASMFSVENGFDSCIILNDKKNIVESTIGNIYLVKENKIITPNLSSGCQNTAIRSSFNRWVVKSLKLEEIDIKIYELQQCEELFFLSINKGYTCVNKYRKTIYKSDLGRKLFKNFISSI
;
A
#
# COMPACT_ATOMS: atom_id res chain seq x y z
N MET A 1 -10.81 -17.96 8.96
CA MET A 1 -12.20 -17.45 8.90
C MET A 1 -12.19 -16.09 8.20
N ILE A 2 -13.31 -15.73 7.59
CA ILE A 2 -13.55 -14.47 6.88
C ILE A 2 -14.62 -13.74 7.64
N ASN A 3 -14.43 -12.45 7.90
CA ASN A 3 -15.44 -11.61 8.55
C ASN A 3 -16.22 -10.84 7.45
N ILE A 4 -17.54 -10.97 7.47
CA ILE A 4 -18.46 -10.26 6.57
C ILE A 4 -19.47 -9.52 7.46
N ASN A 5 -19.40 -8.19 7.48
CA ASN A 5 -20.29 -7.33 8.27
C ASN A 5 -20.40 -7.72 9.76
N GLY A 6 -19.28 -8.20 10.34
CA GLY A 6 -19.23 -8.64 11.73
C GLY A 6 -19.40 -10.15 11.94
N ASP A 7 -19.95 -10.88 11.00
CA ASP A 7 -20.16 -12.33 11.08
C ASP A 7 -18.96 -13.11 10.56
N LEU A 8 -18.60 -14.21 11.25
CA LEU A 8 -17.42 -15.02 10.91
C LEU A 8 -17.81 -16.30 10.15
N PHE A 9 -17.26 -16.47 8.97
CA PHE A 9 -17.51 -17.60 8.08
C PHE A 9 -16.23 -18.39 7.78
N THR A 10 -16.34 -19.69 7.58
CA THR A 10 -15.21 -20.54 7.17
C THR A 10 -14.88 -20.40 5.70
N ARG A 11 -15.88 -20.06 4.88
CA ARG A 11 -15.77 -19.82 3.43
C ARG A 11 -16.79 -18.79 2.99
N ILE A 12 -16.51 -18.16 1.86
CA ILE A 12 -17.47 -17.28 1.18
C ILE A 12 -18.36 -18.16 0.28
N ASP A 13 -19.67 -18.05 0.42
CA ASP A 13 -20.64 -18.61 -0.51
C ASP A 13 -21.68 -17.57 -0.93
N SER A 14 -22.52 -17.93 -1.88
CA SER A 14 -23.54 -17.03 -2.44
C SER A 14 -24.62 -16.60 -1.42
N LYS A 15 -24.71 -17.26 -0.27
CA LYS A 15 -25.65 -16.91 0.81
C LYS A 15 -25.06 -15.84 1.74
N ASN A 16 -23.74 -15.81 1.87
CA ASN A 16 -23.04 -14.89 2.76
C ASN A 16 -22.80 -13.51 2.13
N ILE A 17 -22.73 -13.45 0.80
CA ILE A 17 -22.63 -12.19 0.05
C ILE A 17 -23.96 -11.96 -0.64
N LYS A 18 -24.64 -10.88 -0.28
CA LYS A 18 -25.85 -10.45 -0.99
C LYS A 18 -25.51 -10.32 -2.47
N LYS A 19 -26.10 -11.25 -3.26
CA LYS A 19 -26.09 -11.31 -4.73
C LYS A 19 -24.95 -10.56 -5.43
N ASN A 20 -23.79 -11.21 -5.50
CA ASN A 20 -22.72 -10.89 -6.50
C ASN A 20 -22.28 -9.42 -6.66
N THR A 21 -22.78 -8.47 -5.86
CA THR A 21 -22.53 -7.03 -5.99
C THR A 21 -21.05 -6.70 -5.84
N PHE A 22 -20.37 -7.39 -4.91
CA PHE A 22 -18.93 -7.25 -4.71
C PHE A 22 -18.11 -7.63 -5.96
N LEU A 23 -18.56 -8.66 -6.69
CA LEU A 23 -17.85 -9.17 -7.88
C LEU A 23 -18.22 -8.41 -9.16
N ILE A 24 -19.46 -7.94 -9.27
CA ILE A 24 -19.99 -7.40 -10.53
C ILE A 24 -19.74 -5.90 -10.67
N ASN A 25 -19.89 -5.13 -9.62
CA ASN A 25 -19.96 -3.67 -9.75
C ASN A 25 -18.64 -2.92 -9.59
N ASN A 26 -17.55 -3.59 -9.25
CA ASN A 26 -16.20 -2.97 -9.04
C ASN A 26 -16.17 -1.69 -8.16
N TYR A 27 -17.32 -1.28 -7.58
CA TYR A 27 -17.42 -0.15 -6.69
C TYR A 27 -17.01 -0.59 -5.30
N ASN A 28 -15.72 -0.77 -5.14
CA ASN A 28 -15.13 -1.20 -3.89
C ASN A 28 -13.82 -0.48 -3.61
N PHE A 29 -13.50 -0.38 -2.33
CA PHE A 29 -12.23 0.10 -1.82
C PHE A 29 -11.62 -0.99 -0.96
N CYS A 30 -10.32 -1.19 -1.06
CA CYS A 30 -9.59 -2.15 -0.24
C CYS A 30 -8.48 -1.44 0.51
N GLU A 31 -8.46 -1.56 1.82
CA GLU A 31 -7.31 -1.18 2.64
C GLU A 31 -6.50 -2.43 2.99
N GLU A 32 -5.20 -2.37 2.73
CA GLU A 32 -4.26 -3.42 3.12
C GLU A 32 -3.55 -3.00 4.40
N ILE A 33 -3.58 -3.85 5.42
CA ILE A 33 -3.04 -3.57 6.76
C ILE A 33 -2.12 -4.71 7.16
N HIS A 34 -0.92 -4.40 7.62
CA HIS A 34 -0.02 -5.39 8.21
C HIS A 34 -0.19 -5.42 9.73
N PHE A 35 -0.18 -6.62 10.32
CA PHE A 35 -0.17 -6.80 11.76
C PHE A 35 0.97 -7.71 12.20
N GLU A 36 1.52 -7.45 13.37
CA GLU A 36 2.55 -8.26 14.01
C GLU A 36 2.19 -8.53 15.47
N ASN A 37 2.21 -9.80 15.89
CA ASN A 37 1.82 -10.21 17.25
C ASN A 37 0.47 -9.63 17.69
N GLY A 38 -0.50 -9.61 16.77
CA GLY A 38 -1.85 -9.08 17.04
C GLY A 38 -1.94 -7.54 17.03
N LEU A 39 -0.85 -6.81 16.87
CA LEU A 39 -0.83 -5.35 16.79
C LEU A 39 -0.98 -4.90 15.34
N LEU A 40 -1.97 -4.04 15.07
CA LEU A 40 -2.16 -3.42 13.76
C LEU A 40 -1.13 -2.30 13.58
N LEU A 41 -0.19 -2.46 12.65
CA LEU A 41 0.80 -1.43 12.38
C LEU A 41 0.15 -0.24 11.67
N PHE A 42 0.54 0.97 12.04
CA PHE A 42 0.05 2.23 11.45
C PHE A 42 -1.48 2.39 11.50
N TRP A 43 -2.15 1.83 12.51
CA TRP A 43 -3.61 1.78 12.57
C TRP A 43 -4.27 3.15 12.43
N GLU A 44 -3.72 4.17 13.06
CA GLU A 44 -4.28 5.52 12.97
C GLU A 44 -4.28 6.06 11.54
N ASP A 45 -3.18 5.87 10.80
CA ASP A 45 -3.09 6.25 9.39
C ASP A 45 -4.04 5.46 8.50
N HIS A 46 -4.18 4.17 8.76
CA HIS A 46 -5.16 3.31 8.07
C HIS A 46 -6.58 3.81 8.30
N PHE A 47 -6.94 4.10 9.54
CA PHE A 47 -8.27 4.61 9.87
C PHE A 47 -8.60 5.91 9.13
N PHE A 48 -7.72 6.91 9.22
CA PHE A 48 -7.94 8.17 8.50
C PHE A 48 -7.99 7.99 6.98
N ARG A 49 -7.20 7.09 6.45
CA ARG A 49 -7.21 6.75 5.03
C ARG A 49 -8.52 6.07 4.61
N ILE A 50 -9.03 5.12 5.41
CA ILE A 50 -10.33 4.48 5.20
C ILE A 50 -11.42 5.56 5.16
N MET A 51 -11.51 6.39 6.19
CA MET A 51 -12.56 7.41 6.29
C MET A 51 -12.49 8.42 5.14
N ALA A 52 -11.28 8.87 4.77
CA ALA A 52 -11.08 9.77 3.63
C ALA A 52 -11.48 9.10 2.30
N SER A 53 -11.22 7.81 2.14
CA SER A 53 -11.56 7.05 0.95
C SER A 53 -13.07 6.85 0.81
N LEU A 54 -13.72 6.43 1.89
CA LEU A 54 -15.18 6.25 1.93
C LEU A 54 -15.90 7.56 1.59
N ARG A 55 -15.46 8.67 2.18
CA ARG A 55 -16.01 10.01 1.89
C ARG A 55 -15.81 10.41 0.42
N ARG A 56 -14.62 10.23 -0.14
CA ARG A 56 -14.33 10.57 -1.55
C ARG A 56 -15.13 9.72 -2.52
N LEU A 57 -15.40 8.48 -2.16
CA LEU A 57 -16.21 7.55 -2.95
C LEU A 57 -17.71 7.68 -2.69
N ARG A 58 -18.14 8.67 -1.90
CA ARG A 58 -19.55 8.92 -1.60
C ARG A 58 -20.30 7.77 -0.94
N PHE A 59 -19.60 6.93 -0.18
CA PHE A 59 -20.26 5.94 0.66
C PHE A 59 -21.02 6.62 1.80
N ASP A 60 -22.22 6.11 2.09
CA ASP A 60 -22.98 6.49 3.31
C ASP A 60 -22.38 5.80 4.52
N THR A 61 -21.49 6.52 5.22
CA THR A 61 -20.69 5.97 6.30
C THR A 61 -21.47 6.06 7.62
N PRO A 62 -21.82 4.94 8.26
CA PRO A 62 -22.51 4.93 9.54
C PRO A 62 -21.67 5.62 10.63
N LEU A 63 -22.33 6.33 11.56
CA LEU A 63 -21.66 6.93 12.72
C LEU A 63 -20.95 5.90 13.60
N SER A 64 -21.42 4.65 13.57
CA SER A 64 -20.78 3.53 14.27
C SER A 64 -19.43 3.08 13.68
N PHE A 65 -19.07 3.55 12.47
CA PHE A 65 -17.78 3.24 11.86
C PHE A 65 -16.67 4.12 12.44
N ASP A 66 -16.54 4.11 13.74
CA ASP A 66 -15.46 4.81 14.43
C ASP A 66 -14.17 3.99 14.47
N LYS A 67 -13.12 4.59 15.02
CA LYS A 67 -11.77 4.00 15.07
C LYS A 67 -11.73 2.71 15.90
N GLU A 68 -12.49 2.64 16.97
CA GLU A 68 -12.53 1.48 17.86
C GLU A 68 -13.38 0.34 17.27
N PHE A 69 -14.52 0.64 16.68
CA PHE A 69 -15.35 -0.36 16.01
C PHE A 69 -14.57 -1.09 14.92
N LEU A 70 -13.96 -0.35 13.97
CA LEU A 70 -13.21 -0.95 12.86
C LEU A 70 -12.00 -1.74 13.38
N LYS A 71 -11.30 -1.24 14.39
CA LYS A 71 -10.20 -1.95 15.04
C LYS A 71 -10.65 -3.27 15.67
N ASN A 72 -11.77 -3.24 16.38
CA ASN A 72 -12.30 -4.43 17.05
C ASN A 72 -12.71 -5.51 16.06
N GLU A 73 -13.28 -5.15 14.91
CA GLU A 73 -13.60 -6.10 13.84
C GLU A 73 -12.35 -6.78 13.25
N LEU A 74 -11.25 -6.02 13.08
CA LEU A 74 -9.97 -6.58 12.66
C LEU A 74 -9.38 -7.53 13.70
N ILE A 75 -9.34 -7.11 14.97
CA ILE A 75 -8.82 -7.93 16.07
C ILE A 75 -9.67 -9.20 16.28
N LYS A 76 -10.99 -9.09 16.21
CA LYS A 76 -11.92 -10.23 16.24
C LYS A 76 -11.58 -11.25 15.14
N THR A 77 -11.31 -10.76 13.93
CA THR A 77 -10.95 -11.62 12.80
C THR A 77 -9.58 -12.28 12.99
N ILE A 78 -8.57 -11.55 13.50
CA ILE A 78 -7.25 -12.10 13.86
C ILE A 78 -7.41 -13.23 14.88
N ARG A 79 -8.19 -13.01 15.95
CA ARG A 79 -8.44 -14.00 17.00
C ARG A 79 -9.14 -15.25 16.48
N ALA A 80 -10.18 -15.08 15.64
CA ALA A 80 -10.91 -16.18 15.03
C ALA A 80 -10.03 -17.07 14.14
N ASN A 81 -8.95 -16.50 13.56
CA ASN A 81 -7.96 -17.22 12.76
C ASN A 81 -6.77 -17.75 13.58
N LYS A 82 -6.75 -17.57 14.91
CA LYS A 82 -5.65 -17.98 15.80
C LYS A 82 -4.28 -17.39 15.40
N LEU A 83 -4.28 -16.09 15.05
CA LEU A 83 -3.09 -15.37 14.58
C LEU A 83 -2.61 -14.28 15.55
N GLN A 84 -3.03 -14.31 16.83
CA GLN A 84 -2.71 -13.27 17.81
C GLN A 84 -1.20 -13.13 18.08
N GLU A 85 -0.47 -14.25 18.00
CA GLU A 85 0.98 -14.32 18.23
C GLU A 85 1.78 -14.45 16.92
N LYS A 86 1.12 -14.16 15.79
CA LYS A 86 1.69 -14.26 14.46
C LYS A 86 1.62 -12.92 13.75
N SER A 87 2.21 -12.88 12.56
CA SER A 87 2.14 -11.73 11.68
C SER A 87 1.37 -12.07 10.41
N GLY A 88 0.79 -11.07 9.79
CA GLY A 88 0.03 -11.27 8.57
C GLY A 88 -0.45 -9.98 7.93
N ASN A 89 -1.08 -10.15 6.78
CA ASN A 89 -1.69 -9.06 6.03
C ASN A 89 -3.20 -9.22 6.02
N ILE A 90 -3.88 -8.13 6.28
CA ILE A 90 -5.33 -8.00 6.22
C ILE A 90 -5.69 -7.30 4.93
N LYS A 91 -6.70 -7.80 4.22
CA LYS A 91 -7.42 -7.08 3.18
C LYS A 91 -8.79 -6.72 3.71
N PHE A 92 -9.02 -5.44 3.91
CA PHE A 92 -10.27 -4.88 4.40
C PHE A 92 -10.98 -4.21 3.23
N TYR A 93 -11.98 -4.91 2.68
CA TYR A 93 -12.79 -4.45 1.56
C TYR A 93 -14.02 -3.73 2.07
N PHE A 94 -14.33 -2.59 1.49
CA PHE A 94 -15.58 -1.85 1.64
C PHE A 94 -16.26 -1.79 0.28
N TYR A 95 -17.55 -2.05 0.24
CA TYR A 95 -18.33 -2.06 -0.99
C TYR A 95 -19.78 -1.62 -0.72
N SER A 96 -20.50 -1.24 -1.75
CA SER A 96 -21.93 -0.93 -1.66
C SER A 96 -22.67 -1.49 -2.89
N GLU A 97 -23.99 -1.63 -2.75
CA GLU A 97 -24.85 -1.93 -3.88
C GLU A 97 -25.06 -0.69 -4.78
N LEU A 98 -25.34 -0.90 -6.06
CA LEU A 98 -25.40 0.15 -7.07
C LEU A 98 -26.44 1.27 -6.77
N ASN A 99 -27.52 0.91 -6.05
CA ASN A 99 -28.63 1.81 -5.73
C ASN A 99 -28.75 2.07 -4.22
N ASP A 100 -27.82 1.57 -3.42
CA ASP A 100 -27.79 1.75 -1.99
C ASP A 100 -26.36 2.08 -1.59
N ASN A 101 -26.11 3.30 -1.11
CA ASN A 101 -24.78 3.73 -0.68
C ASN A 101 -24.37 3.17 0.68
N LYS A 102 -25.17 2.26 1.29
CA LYS A 102 -24.81 1.60 2.53
C LYS A 102 -23.55 0.78 2.36
N ILE A 103 -22.69 0.87 3.37
CA ILE A 103 -21.40 0.18 3.38
C ILE A 103 -21.57 -1.23 3.91
N ASP A 104 -21.17 -2.18 3.09
CA ASP A 104 -20.84 -3.53 3.51
C ASP A 104 -19.32 -3.71 3.54
N TYR A 105 -18.83 -4.64 4.34
CA TYR A 105 -17.40 -4.91 4.40
C TYR A 105 -17.04 -6.40 4.51
N ILE A 106 -15.84 -6.72 4.01
CA ILE A 106 -15.24 -8.06 4.12
C ILE A 106 -13.81 -7.91 4.62
N ILE A 107 -13.46 -8.68 5.64
CA ILE A 107 -12.11 -8.78 6.17
C ILE A 107 -11.56 -10.16 5.84
N TYR A 108 -10.45 -10.17 5.13
CA TYR A 108 -9.72 -11.37 4.74
C TYR A 108 -8.28 -11.30 5.23
N LEU A 109 -7.76 -12.41 5.77
CA LEU A 109 -6.42 -12.52 6.35
C LEU A 109 -5.55 -13.48 5.58
N ASN A 110 -4.29 -13.10 5.38
CA ASN A 110 -3.22 -13.98 4.93
C ASN A 110 -2.08 -13.95 5.94
N TYR A 111 -1.45 -15.11 6.19
CA TYR A 111 -0.20 -15.16 6.92
C TYR A 111 0.90 -14.42 6.14
N SER A 112 1.76 -13.71 6.85
CA SER A 112 2.97 -13.06 6.33
C SER A 112 4.03 -13.05 7.42
N GLU A 113 5.29 -13.00 7.04
CA GLU A 113 6.38 -12.78 7.98
C GLU A 113 6.36 -11.35 8.53
N PRO A 114 6.84 -11.12 9.77
CA PRO A 114 7.05 -9.78 10.29
C PRO A 114 8.13 -9.04 9.48
N TYR A 115 8.06 -7.72 9.44
CA TYR A 115 8.94 -6.90 8.58
C TYR A 115 10.44 -7.15 8.79
N ASN A 116 10.87 -7.42 10.01
CA ASN A 116 12.27 -7.73 10.31
C ASN A 116 12.75 -9.08 9.77
N LYS A 117 11.82 -9.99 9.41
CA LYS A 117 12.11 -11.31 8.83
C LYS A 117 11.87 -11.37 7.33
N ILE A 118 11.21 -10.38 6.74
CA ILE A 118 11.03 -10.33 5.28
C ILE A 118 12.40 -10.14 4.65
N LYS A 119 12.89 -11.19 3.99
CA LYS A 119 14.14 -11.11 3.23
C LYS A 119 13.92 -10.21 2.03
N SER A 120 14.62 -9.07 1.98
CA SER A 120 14.80 -8.37 0.71
C SER A 120 15.59 -9.29 -0.22
N LYS A 121 15.15 -9.44 -1.49
CA LYS A 121 16.00 -10.10 -2.49
C LYS A 121 17.35 -9.36 -2.55
N ASP A 122 18.44 -10.12 -2.56
CA ASP A 122 19.80 -9.54 -2.59
C ASP A 122 20.10 -8.78 -3.90
N LEU A 123 19.32 -9.02 -4.95
CA LEU A 123 19.37 -8.32 -6.23
C LEU A 123 17.96 -7.96 -6.69
N SER A 124 17.54 -6.75 -6.41
CA SER A 124 16.27 -6.22 -6.93
C SER A 124 16.57 -5.33 -8.15
N ILE A 125 16.13 -5.81 -9.32
CA ILE A 125 16.30 -5.11 -10.60
C ILE A 125 14.96 -4.48 -10.97
N CYS A 126 14.96 -3.19 -11.31
CA CYS A 126 13.78 -2.52 -11.81
C CYS A 126 14.03 -1.81 -13.14
N ASP A 127 12.95 -1.60 -13.89
CA ASP A 127 12.93 -0.68 -15.04
C ASP A 127 11.61 0.11 -15.05
N ILE A 128 11.45 0.99 -16.01
CA ILE A 128 10.27 1.84 -16.13
C ILE A 128 9.24 1.15 -17.02
N TYR A 129 7.99 1.14 -16.57
CA TYR A 129 6.83 0.78 -17.37
C TYR A 129 6.34 2.02 -18.13
N THR A 130 6.26 1.93 -19.47
CA THR A 130 5.99 3.07 -20.36
C THR A 130 4.74 2.91 -21.23
N GLU A 131 4.09 1.75 -21.22
CA GLU A 131 2.97 1.47 -22.12
C GLU A 131 1.70 2.23 -21.71
N GLU A 132 1.46 2.36 -20.39
CA GLU A 132 0.34 3.10 -19.85
C GLU A 132 0.77 4.03 -18.72
N LEU A 133 0.16 5.20 -18.65
CA LEU A 133 0.48 6.26 -17.69
C LEU A 133 -0.64 6.46 -16.68
N ILE A 134 -0.28 6.69 -15.41
CA ILE A 134 -1.25 7.06 -14.38
C ILE A 134 -1.72 8.49 -14.62
N LYS A 135 -3.03 8.67 -14.78
CA LYS A 135 -3.63 10.00 -14.77
C LYS A 135 -3.65 10.53 -13.33
N ALA A 136 -2.89 11.59 -13.08
CA ALA A 136 -2.84 12.22 -11.76
C ALA A 136 -4.17 12.89 -11.42
N GLY A 137 -4.65 12.67 -10.20
CA GLY A 137 -5.90 13.24 -9.70
C GLY A 137 -6.22 12.79 -8.27
N LEU A 138 -7.29 13.32 -7.69
CA LEU A 138 -7.66 13.02 -6.31
C LEU A 138 -7.92 11.54 -6.03
N LEU A 139 -8.44 10.81 -7.03
CA LEU A 139 -8.71 9.38 -6.89
C LEU A 139 -7.47 8.51 -7.09
N SER A 140 -6.43 9.00 -7.76
CA SER A 140 -5.19 8.24 -7.98
C SER A 140 -4.44 7.94 -6.68
N ASN A 141 -4.62 8.77 -5.64
CA ASN A 141 -4.03 8.54 -4.31
C ASN A 141 -4.73 7.40 -3.52
N LEU A 142 -5.88 6.94 -3.99
CA LEU A 142 -6.62 5.82 -3.41
C LEU A 142 -6.22 4.50 -4.09
N SER A 143 -6.46 3.39 -3.42
CA SER A 143 -6.14 2.06 -3.98
C SER A 143 -7.18 1.51 -4.99
N ILE A 144 -7.97 2.36 -5.64
CA ILE A 144 -9.08 1.96 -6.52
C ILE A 144 -8.75 2.20 -7.98
N THR A 145 -8.54 3.48 -8.30
CA THR A 145 -8.16 3.88 -9.66
C THR A 145 -6.77 3.37 -9.98
N ASN A 146 -6.52 3.16 -11.25
CA ASN A 146 -5.21 2.70 -11.74
C ASN A 146 -4.80 1.28 -11.30
N ARG A 147 -5.67 0.49 -10.67
CA ARG A 147 -5.36 -0.91 -10.34
C ARG A 147 -4.99 -1.73 -11.57
N THR A 148 -5.68 -1.51 -12.66
CA THR A 148 -5.42 -2.20 -13.93
C THR A 148 -4.04 -1.86 -14.45
N ILE A 149 -3.66 -0.58 -14.48
CA ILE A 149 -2.31 -0.14 -14.88
C ILE A 149 -1.24 -0.78 -14.01
N ARG A 150 -1.40 -0.75 -12.67
CA ARG A 150 -0.46 -1.36 -11.74
C ARG A 150 -0.32 -2.87 -11.95
N ARG A 151 -1.43 -3.56 -12.22
CA ARG A 151 -1.42 -4.99 -12.50
C ARG A 151 -0.70 -5.30 -13.80
N ILE A 152 -1.00 -4.59 -14.89
CA ILE A 152 -0.34 -4.79 -16.18
C ILE A 152 1.17 -4.48 -16.05
N ALA A 153 1.54 -3.39 -15.41
CA ALA A 153 2.95 -3.07 -15.13
C ALA A 153 3.66 -4.15 -14.29
N SER A 154 2.94 -4.78 -13.37
CA SER A 154 3.48 -5.91 -12.60
C SER A 154 3.67 -7.17 -13.45
N MET A 155 2.77 -7.45 -14.41
CA MET A 155 2.92 -8.54 -15.37
C MET A 155 4.08 -8.26 -16.32
N PHE A 156 4.16 -7.05 -16.85
CA PHE A 156 5.29 -6.61 -17.68
C PHE A 156 6.63 -6.80 -16.97
N SER A 157 6.71 -6.51 -15.67
CA SER A 157 7.95 -6.73 -14.92
C SER A 157 8.36 -8.20 -14.89
N VAL A 158 7.41 -9.11 -14.71
CA VAL A 158 7.65 -10.56 -14.70
C VAL A 158 8.08 -11.06 -16.08
N GLU A 159 7.39 -10.64 -17.13
CA GLU A 159 7.67 -11.01 -18.53
C GLU A 159 9.07 -10.57 -18.97
N ASN A 160 9.56 -9.45 -18.47
CA ASN A 160 10.87 -8.89 -18.81
C ASN A 160 11.98 -9.23 -17.79
N GLY A 161 11.70 -10.09 -16.80
CA GLY A 161 12.69 -10.52 -15.81
C GLY A 161 13.07 -9.44 -14.79
N PHE A 162 12.21 -8.42 -14.57
CA PHE A 162 12.38 -7.42 -13.54
C PHE A 162 11.65 -7.82 -12.25
N ASP A 163 12.20 -7.45 -11.11
CA ASP A 163 11.53 -7.65 -9.82
C ASP A 163 10.40 -6.65 -9.59
N SER A 164 10.47 -5.49 -10.25
CA SER A 164 9.44 -4.45 -10.21
C SER A 164 9.60 -3.47 -11.37
N CYS A 165 8.52 -2.73 -11.66
CA CYS A 165 8.57 -1.59 -12.56
C CYS A 165 8.19 -0.29 -11.85
N ILE A 166 8.85 0.79 -12.26
CA ILE A 166 8.52 2.16 -11.90
C ILE A 166 7.43 2.66 -12.84
N ILE A 167 6.39 3.25 -12.30
CA ILE A 167 5.22 3.73 -13.05
C ILE A 167 5.29 5.26 -13.14
N LEU A 168 4.94 5.79 -14.29
CA LEU A 168 4.93 7.22 -14.59
C LEU A 168 3.50 7.76 -14.65
N ASN A 169 3.37 9.08 -14.49
CA ASN A 169 2.11 9.79 -14.76
C ASN A 169 2.10 10.38 -16.19
N ASP A 170 0.97 10.98 -16.55
CA ASP A 170 0.73 11.66 -17.82
C ASP A 170 1.71 12.79 -18.14
N LYS A 171 2.41 13.35 -17.13
CA LYS A 171 3.49 14.31 -17.26
C LYS A 171 4.89 13.67 -17.31
N LYS A 172 4.94 12.33 -17.39
CA LYS A 172 6.17 11.53 -17.37
C LYS A 172 7.02 11.73 -16.10
N ASN A 173 6.39 12.09 -15.00
CA ASN A 173 7.03 12.09 -13.69
C ASN A 173 6.88 10.70 -13.04
N ILE A 174 7.85 10.33 -12.24
CA ILE A 174 7.81 9.10 -11.43
C ILE A 174 6.70 9.22 -10.40
N VAL A 175 5.90 8.17 -10.25
CA VAL A 175 4.76 8.12 -9.32
C VAL A 175 5.02 7.15 -8.20
N GLU A 176 5.24 5.89 -8.54
CA GLU A 176 5.41 4.79 -7.59
C GLU A 176 6.03 3.58 -8.30
N SER A 177 6.25 2.50 -7.59
CA SER A 177 6.60 1.22 -8.20
C SER A 177 5.42 0.25 -8.14
N THR A 178 5.51 -0.86 -8.87
CA THR A 178 4.55 -1.97 -8.76
C THR A 178 4.54 -2.63 -7.38
N ILE A 179 5.59 -2.41 -6.57
CA ILE A 179 5.71 -2.92 -5.20
C ILE A 179 5.11 -1.95 -4.18
N GLY A 180 5.34 -0.64 -4.33
CA GLY A 180 4.89 0.36 -3.37
C GLY A 180 5.41 1.77 -3.64
N ASN A 181 5.39 2.60 -2.61
CA ASN A 181 5.86 3.98 -2.71
C ASN A 181 7.37 4.04 -2.92
N ILE A 182 7.82 4.95 -3.77
CA ILE A 182 9.21 5.10 -4.18
C ILE A 182 9.91 6.21 -3.39
N TYR A 183 11.16 5.96 -3.02
CA TYR A 183 12.04 6.87 -2.31
C TYR A 183 13.44 6.85 -2.91
N LEU A 184 14.01 8.03 -3.10
CA LEU A 184 15.37 8.23 -3.55
C LEU A 184 16.18 8.85 -2.40
N VAL A 185 17.43 8.45 -2.26
CA VAL A 185 18.42 9.13 -1.41
C VAL A 185 19.36 9.91 -2.30
N LYS A 186 19.48 11.19 -2.05
CA LYS A 186 20.38 12.08 -2.77
C LYS A 186 20.93 13.14 -1.83
N GLU A 187 22.27 13.31 -1.75
CA GLU A 187 22.89 14.33 -0.91
C GLU A 187 22.39 14.33 0.53
N ASN A 188 22.26 13.14 1.12
CA ASN A 188 21.74 12.93 2.46
C ASN A 188 20.31 13.46 2.69
N LYS A 189 19.49 13.53 1.64
CA LYS A 189 18.08 13.87 1.65
C LYS A 189 17.27 12.67 1.18
N ILE A 190 16.04 12.60 1.65
CA ILE A 190 15.03 11.66 1.14
C ILE A 190 14.11 12.41 0.19
N ILE A 191 13.90 11.86 -1.00
CA ILE A 191 13.03 12.42 -2.02
C ILE A 191 11.96 11.38 -2.35
N THR A 192 10.70 11.79 -2.42
CA THR A 192 9.57 10.94 -2.81
C THR A 192 8.57 11.74 -3.66
N PRO A 193 7.81 11.11 -4.56
CA PRO A 193 6.80 11.81 -5.33
C PRO A 193 5.78 12.50 -4.44
N ASN A 194 5.41 13.74 -4.79
CA ASN A 194 4.31 14.44 -4.13
C ASN A 194 2.95 13.78 -4.47
N LEU A 195 1.92 14.01 -3.66
CA LEU A 195 0.60 13.42 -3.87
C LEU A 195 -0.08 13.93 -5.16
N SER A 196 0.25 15.12 -5.63
CA SER A 196 -0.28 15.67 -6.87
C SER A 196 0.29 14.98 -8.12
N SER A 197 1.37 14.20 -8.00
CA SER A 197 1.87 13.34 -9.07
C SER A 197 0.96 12.14 -9.35
N GLY A 198 0.07 11.79 -8.40
CA GLY A 198 -0.86 10.66 -8.50
C GLY A 198 -0.43 9.40 -7.75
N CYS A 199 0.65 9.46 -6.96
CA CYS A 199 1.09 8.33 -6.13
C CYS A 199 0.07 7.97 -5.04
N GLN A 200 0.05 6.72 -4.61
CA GLN A 200 -0.79 6.32 -3.48
C GLN A 200 -0.30 6.92 -2.17
N ASN A 201 -1.25 7.45 -1.38
CA ASN A 201 -0.98 7.87 -0.02
C ASN A 201 -1.22 6.70 0.94
N THR A 202 -0.31 5.73 0.95
CA THR A 202 -0.42 4.56 1.83
C THR A 202 -0.15 4.92 3.30
N ALA A 203 -0.67 4.13 4.23
CA ALA A 203 -0.47 4.36 5.66
C ALA A 203 1.03 4.32 6.03
N ILE A 204 1.78 3.37 5.48
CA ILE A 204 3.24 3.29 5.71
C ILE A 204 3.97 4.53 5.17
N ARG A 205 3.56 5.08 4.01
CA ARG A 205 4.11 6.33 3.48
C ARG A 205 3.86 7.49 4.42
N SER A 206 2.62 7.68 4.84
CA SER A 206 2.24 8.78 5.74
C SER A 206 3.00 8.70 7.06
N SER A 207 3.07 7.52 7.65
CA SER A 207 3.76 7.29 8.92
C SER A 207 5.28 7.48 8.79
N PHE A 208 5.90 6.89 7.76
CA PHE A 208 7.34 7.04 7.51
C PHE A 208 7.72 8.49 7.22
N ASN A 209 6.97 9.21 6.39
CA ASN A 209 7.25 10.60 6.08
C ASN A 209 7.23 11.48 7.34
N ARG A 210 6.22 11.33 8.22
CA ARG A 210 6.17 12.04 9.50
C ARG A 210 7.31 11.68 10.45
N TRP A 211 7.79 10.45 10.39
CA TRP A 211 8.89 10.00 11.23
C TRP A 211 10.23 10.52 10.71
N VAL A 212 10.51 10.40 9.41
CA VAL A 212 11.82 10.72 8.83
C VAL A 212 12.16 12.21 8.87
N VAL A 213 11.18 13.11 8.77
CA VAL A 213 11.39 14.57 8.82
C VAL A 213 11.94 15.06 10.18
N LYS A 214 11.86 14.22 11.22
CA LYS A 214 12.44 14.55 12.54
C LYS A 214 13.98 14.47 12.55
N SER A 215 14.58 13.76 11.60
CA SER A 215 16.02 13.50 11.56
C SER A 215 16.69 13.83 10.22
N LEU A 216 15.95 13.84 9.14
CA LEU A 216 16.46 14.10 7.80
C LEU A 216 15.51 15.00 7.00
N LYS A 217 16.07 15.69 6.02
CA LYS A 217 15.26 16.47 5.07
C LYS A 217 14.50 15.51 4.15
N LEU A 218 13.19 15.62 4.11
CA LEU A 218 12.30 14.96 3.17
C LEU A 218 11.79 16.00 2.16
N GLU A 219 11.90 15.68 0.88
CA GLU A 219 11.35 16.49 -0.22
C GLU A 219 10.26 15.68 -0.95
N GLU A 220 9.03 16.18 -0.93
CA GLU A 220 7.92 15.64 -1.69
C GLU A 220 7.75 16.48 -2.96
N ILE A 221 8.27 16.00 -4.09
CA ILE A 221 8.37 16.75 -5.35
C ILE A 221 7.98 15.92 -6.56
N ASP A 222 7.85 16.56 -7.71
CA ASP A 222 7.77 15.88 -9.02
C ASP A 222 9.16 15.35 -9.40
N ILE A 223 9.29 14.03 -9.48
CA ILE A 223 10.57 13.36 -9.77
C ILE A 223 10.66 13.03 -11.26
N LYS A 224 11.74 13.46 -11.91
CA LYS A 224 12.02 13.15 -13.30
C LYS A 224 12.81 11.84 -13.44
N ILE A 225 12.66 11.18 -14.61
CA ILE A 225 13.31 9.88 -14.87
C ILE A 225 14.83 9.93 -14.71
N TYR A 226 15.48 11.04 -15.14
CA TYR A 226 16.94 11.16 -15.05
C TYR A 226 17.47 11.17 -13.61
N GLU A 227 16.62 11.54 -12.63
CA GLU A 227 17.00 11.54 -11.21
C GLU A 227 17.28 10.15 -10.67
N LEU A 228 16.71 9.10 -11.30
CA LEU A 228 17.07 7.72 -11.00
C LEU A 228 18.55 7.42 -11.22
N GLN A 229 19.21 8.10 -12.16
CA GLN A 229 20.64 7.91 -12.43
C GLN A 229 21.53 8.79 -11.53
N GLN A 230 20.94 9.75 -10.83
CA GLN A 230 21.65 10.72 -9.99
C GLN A 230 21.54 10.45 -8.50
N CYS A 231 20.65 9.56 -8.09
CA CYS A 231 20.48 9.21 -6.67
C CYS A 231 21.47 8.11 -6.24
N GLU A 232 21.79 8.09 -4.97
CA GLU A 232 22.72 7.14 -4.34
C GLU A 232 22.03 5.84 -3.97
N GLU A 233 20.78 5.94 -3.51
CA GLU A 233 19.94 4.81 -3.15
C GLU A 233 18.54 4.97 -3.74
N LEU A 234 17.95 3.85 -4.07
CA LEU A 234 16.55 3.71 -4.51
C LEU A 234 15.89 2.60 -3.72
N PHE A 235 14.75 2.89 -3.09
CA PHE A 235 14.00 1.88 -2.35
C PHE A 235 12.49 2.10 -2.42
N PHE A 236 11.76 1.05 -2.10
CA PHE A 236 10.29 1.06 -2.05
C PHE A 236 9.79 0.73 -0.66
N LEU A 237 8.69 1.37 -0.25
CA LEU A 237 7.95 1.03 0.96
C LEU A 237 6.55 0.54 0.62
N SER A 238 6.18 -0.59 1.17
CA SER A 238 4.84 -1.16 1.01
C SER A 238 4.34 -1.82 2.30
N ILE A 239 3.03 -1.86 2.48
CA ILE A 239 2.41 -2.52 3.63
C ILE A 239 2.71 -4.02 3.66
N ASN A 240 2.78 -4.67 2.50
CA ASN A 240 2.92 -6.13 2.45
C ASN A 240 4.37 -6.61 2.58
N LYS A 241 5.35 -5.79 2.20
CA LYS A 241 6.77 -6.17 2.16
C LYS A 241 7.67 -5.29 3.03
N GLY A 242 7.12 -4.22 3.63
CA GLY A 242 7.94 -3.23 4.32
C GLY A 242 8.90 -2.54 3.36
N TYR A 243 10.20 -2.65 3.64
CA TYR A 243 11.29 -2.08 2.85
C TYR A 243 11.76 -3.04 1.76
N THR A 244 11.92 -2.52 0.56
CA THR A 244 12.54 -3.23 -0.56
C THR A 244 13.60 -2.33 -1.19
N CYS A 245 14.88 -2.73 -1.13
CA CYS A 245 15.95 -2.01 -1.82
C CYS A 245 15.94 -2.34 -3.31
N VAL A 246 16.32 -1.37 -4.12
CA VAL A 246 16.64 -1.58 -5.53
C VAL A 246 18.17 -1.58 -5.66
N ASN A 247 18.72 -2.62 -6.25
CA ASN A 247 20.17 -2.72 -6.46
C ASN A 247 20.58 -2.19 -7.80
N LYS A 248 19.69 -2.30 -8.80
CA LYS A 248 20.05 -1.93 -10.18
C LYS A 248 18.85 -1.36 -10.95
N TYR A 249 19.11 -0.27 -11.65
CA TYR A 249 18.28 0.29 -12.71
C TYR A 249 19.14 0.54 -13.94
N ARG A 250 18.91 -0.20 -15.02
CA ARG A 250 19.73 -0.18 -16.25
C ARG A 250 21.22 -0.38 -15.95
N LYS A 251 22.05 0.65 -16.13
CA LYS A 251 23.50 0.64 -15.84
C LYS A 251 23.83 1.17 -14.45
N THR A 252 22.87 1.80 -13.75
CA THR A 252 23.07 2.38 -12.42
C THR A 252 22.94 1.31 -11.36
N ILE A 253 23.95 1.25 -10.48
CA ILE A 253 23.98 0.36 -9.29
C ILE A 253 23.83 1.25 -8.07
N TYR A 254 22.91 0.89 -7.18
CA TYR A 254 22.58 1.66 -5.98
C TYR A 254 23.19 1.05 -4.72
N LYS A 255 23.47 1.91 -3.74
CA LYS A 255 23.70 1.53 -2.34
C LYS A 255 22.36 1.26 -1.65
N SER A 256 22.39 0.71 -0.44
CA SER A 256 21.16 0.41 0.31
C SER A 256 21.32 0.60 1.83
N ASP A 257 22.29 1.41 2.25
CA ASP A 257 22.69 1.51 3.66
C ASP A 257 21.79 2.44 4.46
N LEU A 258 21.56 3.66 3.94
CA LEU A 258 20.78 4.68 4.65
C LEU A 258 19.30 4.31 4.70
N GLY A 259 18.69 3.95 3.57
CA GLY A 259 17.28 3.58 3.49
C GLY A 259 16.96 2.38 4.39
N ARG A 260 17.81 1.36 4.41
CA ARG A 260 17.67 0.18 5.27
C ARG A 260 17.77 0.55 6.76
N LYS A 261 18.75 1.38 7.12
CA LYS A 261 18.92 1.86 8.49
C LYS A 261 17.72 2.67 8.96
N LEU A 262 17.24 3.59 8.13
CA LEU A 262 16.07 4.41 8.43
C LEU A 262 14.82 3.54 8.64
N PHE A 263 14.56 2.59 7.75
CA PHE A 263 13.40 1.72 7.89
C PHE A 263 13.47 0.86 9.15
N LYS A 264 14.65 0.29 9.47
CA LYS A 264 14.86 -0.47 10.71
C LYS A 264 14.55 0.38 11.94
N ASN A 265 15.08 1.60 12.01
CA ASN A 265 14.85 2.51 13.14
C ASN A 265 13.38 2.95 13.21
N PHE A 266 12.74 3.19 12.07
CA PHE A 266 11.31 3.51 11.97
C PHE A 266 10.45 2.40 12.57
N ILE A 267 10.63 1.16 12.15
CA ILE A 267 9.85 0.02 12.67
C ILE A 267 10.12 -0.21 14.16
N SER A 268 11.36 -0.01 14.62
CA SER A 268 11.69 -0.12 16.05
C SER A 268 11.10 0.99 16.93
N SER A 269 10.56 2.06 16.33
CA SER A 269 9.93 3.18 17.04
C SER A 269 8.41 3.06 17.16
N ILE A 270 7.82 2.01 16.61
CA ILE A 270 6.38 1.69 16.64
C ILE A 270 6.10 0.68 17.74
#